data_b5cd7fc3df0919afda55b67e75203163
#
_entry.id   b5cd7fc3df0919afda55b67e75203163
#
_cell.length_a   1.000
_cell.length_b   1.000
_cell.length_c   1.000
_cell.angle_alpha   90.00
_cell.angle_beta   90.00
_cell.angle_gamma   90.00
#
_symmetry.space_group_name_H-M   'P 1'
#
loop_
_entity.id
_entity.type
_entity.pdbx_description
1 polymer ?
#
loop_
_entity_poly.entity_id
_entity_poly.type
_entity_poly.pdbx_seq_one_letter_code
_entity_poly.pdbx_strand_id
1 'polypeptide(L)'
;AEFAGKLMALPYFPSNRSALAMMLWEDAGKPMPESELLYPDVEQEEQDMDLQHAARWAMENELIPDLNDEGTAPEEMKFFPANPVSKLDVLNAWQKAQELKNN
;
A
#
# COMPACT_ATOMS: atom_id res chain seq x y z
N ALA A 1 19.31 -5.06 -6.66
CA ALA A 1 19.94 -5.96 -5.73
C ALA A 1 20.03 -5.40 -4.32
N GLU A 2 20.44 -4.12 -4.15
CA GLU A 2 20.55 -3.54 -2.81
C GLU A 2 19.21 -3.43 -2.09
N PHE A 3 18.15 -3.02 -2.83
CA PHE A 3 16.83 -2.91 -2.21
C PHE A 3 16.25 -4.28 -1.85
N ALA A 4 16.55 -5.31 -2.63
CA ALA A 4 16.08 -6.66 -2.32
C ALA A 4 16.74 -7.17 -1.02
N GLY A 5 18.04 -6.93 -0.85
CA GLY A 5 18.74 -7.28 0.37
C GLY A 5 18.21 -6.52 1.57
N LYS A 6 17.94 -5.23 1.41
CA LYS A 6 17.36 -4.40 2.46
C LYS A 6 15.98 -4.90 2.86
N LEU A 7 15.14 -5.26 1.87
CA LEU A 7 13.80 -5.78 2.11
C LEU A 7 13.84 -7.10 2.87
N MET A 8 14.75 -8.00 2.48
CA MET A 8 14.87 -9.30 3.12
C MET A 8 15.44 -9.23 4.54
N ALA A 9 16.06 -8.11 4.89
CA ALA A 9 16.59 -7.89 6.23
C ALA A 9 15.55 -7.35 7.22
N LEU A 10 14.33 -7.08 6.76
CA LEU A 10 13.27 -6.61 7.64
C LEU A 10 12.87 -7.68 8.65
N PRO A 11 12.43 -7.28 9.86
CA PRO A 11 12.04 -8.24 10.89
C PRO A 11 10.85 -9.11 10.52
N TYR A 12 10.05 -8.66 9.57
CA TYR A 12 8.94 -9.44 9.01
C TYR A 12 8.81 -9.13 7.53
N PHE A 13 8.22 -10.06 6.80
CA PHE A 13 7.94 -9.91 5.37
C PHE A 13 6.44 -9.76 5.19
N PRO A 14 5.95 -8.73 4.48
CA PRO A 14 4.51 -8.53 4.34
C PRO A 14 3.86 -9.69 3.58
N SER A 15 2.75 -10.21 4.13
CA SER A 15 2.06 -11.36 3.56
C SER A 15 0.72 -10.99 2.92
N ASN A 16 0.22 -9.79 3.14
CA ASN A 16 -1.04 -9.33 2.57
C ASN A 16 -0.93 -7.86 2.15
N ARG A 17 -2.00 -7.38 1.50
CA ARG A 17 -2.01 -6.02 0.95
C ARG A 17 -1.92 -4.96 2.05
N SER A 18 -2.58 -5.16 3.19
CA SER A 18 -2.52 -4.18 4.27
C SER A 18 -1.10 -4.05 4.83
N ALA A 19 -0.43 -5.18 5.09
CA ALA A 19 0.94 -5.15 5.60
C ALA A 19 1.89 -4.51 4.59
N LEU A 20 1.70 -4.82 3.31
CA LEU A 20 2.53 -4.24 2.24
C LEU A 20 2.33 -2.72 2.16
N ALA A 21 1.09 -2.25 2.16
CA ALA A 21 0.80 -0.82 2.10
C ALA A 21 1.41 -0.08 3.29
N MET A 22 1.26 -0.62 4.50
CA MET A 22 1.81 -0.01 5.70
C MET A 22 3.33 0.07 5.65
N MET A 23 3.98 -1.00 5.20
CA MET A 23 5.43 -1.03 5.09
C MET A 23 5.94 0.05 4.13
N LEU A 24 5.34 0.14 2.95
CA LEU A 24 5.75 1.12 1.93
C LEU A 24 5.50 2.55 2.42
N TRP A 25 4.36 2.77 3.05
CA TRP A 25 3.95 4.09 3.53
C TRP A 25 4.87 4.58 4.66
N GLU A 26 5.18 3.71 5.61
CA GLU A 26 6.09 4.04 6.71
C GLU A 26 7.51 4.32 6.20
N ASP A 27 7.98 3.52 5.25
CA ASP A 27 9.30 3.74 4.64
C ASP A 27 9.36 5.08 3.90
N ALA A 28 8.24 5.52 3.34
CA ALA A 28 8.16 6.79 2.62
C ALA A 28 8.02 8.01 3.54
N GLY A 29 7.92 7.80 4.85
CA GLY A 29 7.78 8.89 5.82
C GLY A 29 6.33 9.25 6.12
N LYS A 30 5.41 8.34 5.91
CA LYS A 30 3.98 8.49 6.19
C LYS A 30 3.35 9.67 5.44
N PRO A 31 3.51 9.73 4.10
CA PRO A 31 2.94 10.83 3.32
C PRO A 31 1.42 10.79 3.32
N MET A 32 0.78 11.95 3.31
CA MET A 32 -0.68 12.03 3.25
C MET A 32 -1.14 11.83 1.81
N PRO A 33 -2.17 11.00 1.59
CA PRO A 33 -2.73 10.84 0.24
C PRO A 33 -3.48 12.11 -0.17
N GLU A 34 -3.59 12.32 -1.48
CA GLU A 34 -4.34 13.47 -2.00
C GLU A 34 -5.84 13.29 -1.86
N SER A 35 -6.33 12.07 -2.00
CA SER A 35 -7.76 11.77 -1.88
C SER A 35 -8.20 11.64 -0.44
N GLU A 36 -9.35 12.21 -0.11
CA GLU A 36 -9.96 12.08 1.20
C GLU A 36 -10.94 10.91 1.29
N LEU A 37 -11.15 10.19 0.17
CA LEU A 37 -12.05 9.04 0.15
C LEU A 37 -11.47 7.90 0.96
N LEU A 38 -12.35 7.23 1.70
CA LEU A 38 -11.97 6.10 2.53
C LEU A 38 -12.43 4.79 1.88
N TYR A 39 -11.65 3.73 2.07
CA TYR A 39 -12.04 2.41 1.59
C TYR A 39 -13.04 1.78 2.56
N PRO A 40 -14.20 1.31 2.07
CA PRO A 40 -15.22 0.74 2.96
C PRO A 40 -14.82 -0.56 3.64
N ASP A 41 -13.83 -1.26 3.10
CA ASP A 41 -13.36 -2.53 3.67
C ASP A 41 -12.11 -2.38 4.54
N VAL A 42 -11.69 -1.14 4.80
CA VAL A 42 -10.58 -0.83 5.72
C VAL A 42 -11.16 -0.17 6.96
N GLU A 43 -10.63 -0.51 8.13
CA GLU A 43 -11.13 0.04 9.39
C GLU A 43 -11.02 1.56 9.40
N GLN A 44 -12.03 2.22 9.96
CA GLN A 44 -12.17 3.66 9.96
C GLN A 44 -12.28 4.23 11.37
N GLU A 45 -11.50 3.71 12.29
CA GLU A 45 -11.50 4.23 13.64
C GLU A 45 -10.85 5.62 13.67
N GLU A 46 -11.47 6.57 14.37
CA GLU A 46 -10.99 7.95 14.42
C GLU A 46 -9.55 8.06 14.90
N GLN A 47 -9.11 7.11 15.72
CA GLN A 47 -7.78 7.14 16.31
C GLN A 47 -6.72 6.42 15.48
N ASP A 48 -7.15 5.66 14.47
CA ASP A 48 -6.20 4.90 13.64
C ASP A 48 -6.62 4.92 12.18
N MET A 49 -6.23 5.99 11.51
CA MET A 49 -6.48 6.16 10.09
C MET A 49 -5.25 5.78 9.26
N ASP A 50 -4.21 5.25 9.91
CA ASP A 50 -2.95 4.97 9.24
C ASP A 50 -3.13 4.01 8.05
N LEU A 51 -3.89 2.94 8.23
CA LEU A 51 -4.11 1.99 7.14
C LEU A 51 -4.90 2.61 5.98
N GLN A 52 -5.90 3.45 6.30
CA GLN A 52 -6.63 4.18 5.25
C GLN A 52 -5.68 5.07 4.45
N HIS A 53 -4.82 5.82 5.13
CA HIS A 53 -3.86 6.71 4.48
C HIS A 53 -2.85 5.91 3.65
N ALA A 54 -2.31 4.83 4.23
CA ALA A 54 -1.35 3.99 3.54
C ALA A 54 -1.94 3.35 2.29
N ALA A 55 -3.16 2.81 2.40
CA ALA A 55 -3.84 2.17 1.28
C ALA A 55 -4.12 3.16 0.16
N ARG A 56 -4.67 4.32 0.51
CA ARG A 56 -4.98 5.33 -0.51
C ARG A 56 -3.73 5.85 -1.18
N TRP A 57 -2.70 6.15 -0.40
CA TRP A 57 -1.43 6.62 -0.94
C TRP A 57 -0.80 5.58 -1.89
N ALA A 58 -0.80 4.31 -1.51
CA ALA A 58 -0.23 3.26 -2.34
C ALA A 58 -0.99 3.11 -3.66
N MET A 59 -2.31 3.22 -3.63
CA MET A 59 -3.13 3.12 -4.84
C MET A 59 -2.96 4.34 -5.75
N GLU A 60 -2.86 5.54 -5.17
CA GLU A 60 -2.63 6.77 -5.96
C GLU A 60 -1.32 6.73 -6.72
N ASN A 61 -0.31 6.08 -6.16
CA ASN A 61 1.01 5.97 -6.77
C ASN A 61 1.21 4.67 -7.53
N GLU A 62 0.15 3.89 -7.68
CA GLU A 62 0.16 2.62 -8.43
C GLU A 62 1.21 1.63 -7.92
N LEU A 63 1.45 1.64 -6.61
CA LEU A 63 2.42 0.74 -5.99
C LEU A 63 1.87 -0.68 -5.82
N ILE A 64 0.55 -0.79 -5.63
CA ILE A 64 -0.14 -2.06 -5.42
C ILE A 64 -1.25 -2.16 -6.47
N PRO A 65 -1.44 -3.32 -7.12
CA PRO A 65 -2.47 -3.45 -8.15
C PRO A 65 -3.88 -3.15 -7.64
N ASP A 66 -4.67 -2.47 -8.47
CA ASP A 66 -6.08 -2.22 -8.20
C ASP A 66 -6.89 -3.45 -8.60
N LEU A 67 -7.57 -4.06 -7.63
CA LEU A 67 -8.35 -5.27 -7.84
C LEU A 67 -9.83 -5.00 -8.06
N ASN A 68 -10.24 -3.73 -8.08
CA ASN A 68 -11.62 -3.37 -8.35
C ASN A 68 -11.96 -3.55 -9.83
N ASP A 69 -13.23 -3.85 -10.12
CA ASP A 69 -13.71 -3.95 -11.49
C ASP A 69 -13.72 -2.57 -12.16
N GLU A 70 -13.57 -2.57 -13.49
CA GLU A 70 -13.70 -1.34 -14.25
C GLU A 70 -15.10 -0.76 -14.05
N GLY A 71 -15.17 0.56 -13.89
CA GLY A 71 -16.43 1.24 -13.69
C GLY A 71 -16.92 1.28 -12.25
N THR A 72 -16.15 0.72 -11.31
CA THR A 72 -16.49 0.85 -9.88
C THR A 72 -16.41 2.32 -9.48
N ALA A 73 -17.48 2.83 -8.85
CA ALA A 73 -17.48 4.20 -8.38
C ALA A 73 -16.41 4.42 -7.32
N PRO A 74 -15.76 5.61 -7.28
CA PRO A 74 -14.68 5.87 -6.32
C PRO A 74 -15.04 5.59 -4.87
N GLU A 75 -16.28 5.93 -4.46
CA GLU A 75 -16.76 5.71 -3.10
C GLU A 75 -17.06 4.25 -2.79
N GLU A 76 -17.12 3.40 -3.82
CA GLU A 76 -17.39 1.96 -3.68
C GLU A 76 -16.13 1.11 -3.85
N MET A 77 -15.02 1.71 -4.22
CA MET A 77 -13.77 0.99 -4.41
C MET A 77 -13.28 0.39 -3.10
N LYS A 78 -12.77 -0.85 -3.18
CA LYS A 78 -12.25 -1.58 -2.04
C LYS A 78 -10.75 -1.76 -2.17
N PHE A 79 -10.07 -1.87 -1.05
CA PHE A 79 -8.64 -2.08 -1.01
C PHE A 79 -8.25 -3.56 -0.95
N PHE A 80 -9.12 -4.41 -0.42
CA PHE A 80 -8.86 -5.84 -0.21
C PHE A 80 -7.66 -6.06 0.70
N PRO A 81 -7.67 -5.51 1.93
CA PRO A 81 -6.50 -5.51 2.80
C PRO A 81 -6.03 -6.91 3.22
N ALA A 82 -6.94 -7.88 3.30
CA ALA A 82 -6.60 -9.24 3.71
C ALA A 82 -6.12 -10.14 2.57
N ASN A 83 -6.18 -9.67 1.32
CA ASN A 83 -5.73 -10.47 0.19
C ASN A 83 -4.22 -10.71 0.27
N PRO A 84 -3.77 -11.94 0.01
CA PRO A 84 -2.34 -12.24 0.07
C PRO A 84 -1.57 -11.59 -1.07
N VAL A 85 -0.28 -11.35 -0.84
CA VAL A 85 0.64 -10.88 -1.87
C VAL A 85 1.79 -11.87 -1.99
N SER A 86 2.33 -12.02 -3.22
CA SER A 86 3.49 -12.87 -3.44
C SER A 86 4.77 -12.11 -3.15
N LYS A 87 5.90 -12.83 -3.06
CA LYS A 87 7.20 -12.19 -2.92
C LYS A 87 7.49 -11.26 -4.09
N LEU A 88 7.10 -11.67 -5.30
CA LEU A 88 7.30 -10.85 -6.49
C LEU A 88 6.51 -9.56 -6.42
N ASP A 89 5.26 -9.64 -5.94
CA ASP A 89 4.43 -8.45 -5.75
C ASP A 89 5.09 -7.47 -4.78
N VAL A 90 5.62 -7.98 -3.68
CA VAL A 90 6.30 -7.15 -2.67
C VAL A 90 7.54 -6.49 -3.25
N LEU A 91 8.37 -7.25 -3.96
CA LEU A 91 9.58 -6.71 -4.57
C LEU A 91 9.27 -5.64 -5.61
N ASN A 92 8.27 -5.86 -6.45
CA ASN A 92 7.87 -4.88 -7.46
C ASN A 92 7.35 -3.60 -6.81
N ALA A 93 6.52 -3.73 -5.78
CA ALA A 93 5.97 -2.58 -5.07
C ALA A 93 7.08 -1.80 -4.35
N TRP A 94 8.00 -2.50 -3.71
CA TRP A 94 9.14 -1.88 -3.04
C TRP A 94 10.00 -1.10 -4.01
N GLN A 95 10.30 -1.70 -5.17
CA GLN A 95 11.09 -1.03 -6.21
C GLN A 95 10.42 0.25 -6.68
N LYS A 96 9.12 0.20 -6.96
CA LYS A 96 8.36 1.39 -7.39
C LYS A 96 8.39 2.47 -6.31
N ALA A 97 8.25 2.09 -5.05
CA ALA A 97 8.28 3.04 -3.94
C ALA A 97 9.64 3.72 -3.84
N GLN A 98 10.73 2.98 -4.04
CA GLN A 98 12.07 3.56 -4.03
C GLN A 98 12.28 4.53 -5.19
N GLU A 99 11.72 4.23 -6.36
CA GLU A 99 11.77 5.13 -7.50
C GLU A 99 11.05 6.46 -7.21
N LEU A 100 9.93 6.41 -6.51
CA LEU A 100 9.21 7.62 -6.09
C LEU A 100 10.06 8.50 -5.16
N LYS A 101 10.81 7.86 -4.25
CA LYS A 101 11.66 8.60 -3.31
C LYS A 101 12.84 9.28 -3.99
N ASN A 102 13.27 8.77 -5.13
CA ASN A 102 14.41 9.28 -5.88
C ASN A 102 14.02 10.32 -6.93
N ASN A 103 12.75 10.61 -7.08
CA ASN A 103 12.28 11.61 -8.06
C ASN A 103 12.10 12.97 -7.41
#